data_96113c692989bf753caae95a9c3e4987
#
_entry.id   96113c692989bf753caae95a9c3e4987
#
_cell.length_a   1.000
_cell.length_b   1.000
_cell.length_c   1.000
_cell.angle_alpha   90.00
_cell.angle_beta   90.00
_cell.angle_gamma   90.00
#
_symmetry.space_group_name_H-M   'P 1'
#
loop_
_entity.id
_entity.type
_entity.pdbx_description
1 polymer ?
#
loop_
_entity_poly.entity_id
_entity_poly.type
_entity_poly.pdbx_seq_one_letter_code
_entity_poly.pdbx_strand_id
1 'polypeptide(L)'
;MATPAPLAARYTDPAPRSLRPVDESYFAARSGERVLITGASGMLGRETAIALLRAGYDVRVFQRSDAGIAALLPDTIRPRFDQVRGSLNNAEVIEQALVGVDGIVHAAAKVSVSGNWEDYERTNIVGTQALLDAAIERSIPKFLYVSSPSVAHAGTALIGEGNGVASPEHARGNYARSKATAELAVLAANGTKLASGSTLRVGALRPHLIWGPGDTQLVERILDRAQSGRLPLLSGGTGLIDTLYIDNAADALVRGYERLESIAGRALVVTNGQPRTIAELMSGFCTAVGVPAPRFSVPAPTAAFVGRLIEKVWGRLPKSVTAGDEPPMTEFLAEQLSTAHWFDQRLTRELLQWEPTVTIDEGYRRLGLFYGDKYSRSSSAV
;
A
#
# COMPACT_ATOMS: atom_id res chain seq x y z
N MET A 1 31.11 -0.92 -9.46
CA MET A 1 30.07 0.09 -9.18
C MET A 1 29.89 0.12 -7.68
N ALA A 2 30.09 1.26 -7.03
CA ALA A 2 29.90 1.39 -5.58
C ALA A 2 28.42 1.19 -5.25
N THR A 3 28.11 0.27 -4.36
CA THR A 3 26.76 0.09 -3.79
C THR A 3 26.33 1.42 -3.15
N PRO A 4 25.23 2.04 -3.55
CA PRO A 4 24.78 3.25 -2.89
C PRO A 4 24.58 2.97 -1.40
N ALA A 5 25.06 3.88 -0.55
CA ALA A 5 24.89 3.75 0.91
C ALA A 5 23.41 3.54 1.26
N PRO A 6 23.09 2.70 2.27
CA PRO A 6 21.72 2.43 2.64
C PRO A 6 20.98 3.73 2.91
N LEU A 7 19.84 3.91 2.26
CA LEU A 7 18.98 5.11 2.32
C LEU A 7 18.61 5.53 3.76
N ALA A 8 18.53 4.58 4.69
CA ALA A 8 18.18 4.83 6.09
C ALA A 8 19.17 5.75 6.84
N ALA A 9 20.47 5.72 6.52
CA ALA A 9 21.47 6.49 7.23
C ALA A 9 21.40 8.01 6.93
N ARG A 10 20.61 8.43 5.95
CA ARG A 10 20.52 9.82 5.48
C ARG A 10 19.20 10.53 5.86
N TYR A 11 18.30 9.83 6.56
CA TYR A 11 16.95 10.34 6.83
C TYR A 11 16.76 10.73 8.29
N THR A 12 16.96 12.00 8.60
CA THR A 12 16.66 12.59 9.93
C THR A 12 15.29 13.28 9.98
N ASP A 13 14.66 13.53 8.83
CA ASP A 13 13.41 14.27 8.73
C ASP A 13 12.19 13.33 8.92
N PRO A 14 11.21 13.71 9.72
CA PRO A 14 10.07 12.91 10.11
C PRO A 14 9.01 12.72 9.01
N ALA A 15 8.91 13.66 8.05
CA ALA A 15 7.87 13.61 7.02
C ALA A 15 8.19 12.54 5.96
N PRO A 16 7.18 11.85 5.41
CA PRO A 16 7.35 11.03 4.20
C PRO A 16 7.96 11.84 3.07
N ARG A 17 8.68 11.17 2.19
CA ARG A 17 9.33 11.78 1.02
C ARG A 17 8.35 12.60 0.17
N SER A 18 7.10 12.11 0.07
CA SER A 18 6.03 12.73 -0.71
C SER A 18 5.38 13.96 -0.08
N LEU A 19 5.71 14.30 1.17
CA LEU A 19 5.11 15.44 1.87
C LEU A 19 6.04 16.63 2.03
N ARG A 20 7.23 16.59 1.42
CA ARG A 20 8.24 17.65 1.51
C ARG A 20 9.08 17.76 0.24
N PRO A 21 9.69 18.92 -0.01
CA PRO A 21 10.70 19.07 -1.05
C PRO A 21 11.85 18.09 -0.85
N VAL A 22 12.33 17.50 -1.92
CA VAL A 22 13.38 16.48 -1.89
C VAL A 22 14.69 17.09 -2.36
N ASP A 23 15.76 16.91 -1.56
CA ASP A 23 17.09 17.39 -1.90
C ASP A 23 17.65 16.63 -3.11
N GLU A 24 18.32 17.36 -4.01
CA GLU A 24 18.88 16.85 -5.24
C GLU A 24 19.94 15.74 -5.03
N SER A 25 20.68 15.82 -3.92
CA SER A 25 21.72 14.83 -3.59
C SER A 25 21.19 13.40 -3.35
N TYR A 26 19.87 13.24 -3.23
CA TYR A 26 19.25 11.95 -3.03
C TYR A 26 18.92 11.19 -4.32
N PHE A 27 19.15 11.76 -5.50
CA PHE A 27 18.82 11.12 -6.76
C PHE A 27 20.04 10.44 -7.39
N ALA A 28 19.87 9.20 -7.83
CA ALA A 28 20.87 8.47 -8.62
C ALA A 28 20.98 9.05 -10.04
N ALA A 29 22.08 8.71 -10.71
CA ALA A 29 22.25 9.00 -12.13
C ALA A 29 21.07 8.44 -12.94
N ARG A 30 20.68 9.16 -13.99
CA ARG A 30 19.54 8.78 -14.83
C ARG A 30 19.79 7.46 -15.54
N SER A 31 18.87 6.50 -15.41
CA SER A 31 18.96 5.18 -16.07
C SER A 31 18.57 5.22 -17.54
N GLY A 32 17.74 6.20 -17.94
CA GLY A 32 17.10 6.27 -19.25
C GLY A 32 15.83 5.44 -19.38
N GLU A 33 15.53 4.57 -18.43
CA GLU A 33 14.32 3.74 -18.41
C GLU A 33 13.16 4.53 -17.80
N ARG A 34 11.98 4.49 -18.45
CA ARG A 34 10.75 5.14 -17.95
C ARG A 34 9.79 4.13 -17.36
N VAL A 35 9.40 4.33 -16.11
CA VAL A 35 8.45 3.49 -15.38
C VAL A 35 7.11 4.20 -15.24
N LEU A 36 6.05 3.54 -15.70
CA LEU A 36 4.68 3.98 -15.39
C LEU A 36 4.31 3.48 -13.99
N ILE A 37 3.82 4.38 -13.14
CA ILE A 37 3.17 4.01 -11.89
C ILE A 37 1.71 4.45 -11.89
N THR A 38 0.80 3.56 -11.51
CA THR A 38 -0.61 3.89 -11.34
C THR A 38 -0.93 4.06 -9.85
N GLY A 39 -1.93 4.90 -9.53
CA GLY A 39 -2.37 5.06 -8.14
C GLY A 39 -1.51 5.98 -7.28
N ALA A 40 -0.72 6.87 -7.88
CA ALA A 40 0.15 7.81 -7.17
C ALA A 40 -0.59 8.95 -6.43
N SER A 41 -1.93 9.00 -6.47
CA SER A 41 -2.74 9.82 -5.58
C SER A 41 -2.85 9.23 -4.16
N GLY A 42 -2.63 7.92 -4.01
CA GLY A 42 -2.52 7.26 -2.72
C GLY A 42 -1.10 7.35 -2.13
N MET A 43 -0.98 7.15 -0.82
CA MET A 43 0.27 7.22 -0.08
C MET A 43 1.36 6.31 -0.67
N LEU A 44 1.07 5.03 -0.87
CA LEU A 44 2.05 4.07 -1.41
C LEU A 44 2.52 4.42 -2.81
N GLY A 45 1.58 4.71 -3.71
CA GLY A 45 1.94 5.03 -5.10
C GLY A 45 2.76 6.31 -5.22
N ARG A 46 2.48 7.32 -4.40
CA ARG A 46 3.23 8.58 -4.34
C ARG A 46 4.66 8.35 -3.85
N GLU A 47 4.83 7.64 -2.73
CA GLU A 47 6.16 7.31 -2.20
C GLU A 47 6.96 6.46 -3.17
N THR A 48 6.31 5.49 -3.83
CA THR A 48 6.98 4.65 -4.85
C THR A 48 7.42 5.46 -6.06
N ALA A 49 6.60 6.42 -6.52
CA ALA A 49 7.00 7.31 -7.63
C ALA A 49 8.27 8.11 -7.30
N ILE A 50 8.34 8.66 -6.09
CA ILE A 50 9.53 9.38 -5.61
C ILE A 50 10.71 8.44 -5.42
N ALA A 51 10.50 7.23 -4.91
CA ALA A 51 11.55 6.22 -4.75
C ALA A 51 12.13 5.76 -6.11
N LEU A 52 11.29 5.59 -7.14
CA LEU A 52 11.72 5.28 -8.50
C LEU A 52 12.56 6.43 -9.10
N LEU A 53 12.12 7.68 -8.96
CA LEU A 53 12.92 8.84 -9.40
C LEU A 53 14.30 8.86 -8.72
N ARG A 54 14.35 8.57 -7.41
CA ARG A 54 15.59 8.48 -6.64
C ARG A 54 16.51 7.36 -7.11
N ALA A 55 15.92 6.23 -7.50
CA ALA A 55 16.65 5.09 -8.06
C ALA A 55 17.20 5.36 -9.48
N GLY A 56 16.86 6.50 -10.08
CA GLY A 56 17.40 6.91 -11.38
C GLY A 56 16.43 6.76 -12.54
N TYR A 57 15.21 6.27 -12.31
CA TYR A 57 14.22 6.12 -13.37
C TYR A 57 13.58 7.45 -13.77
N ASP A 58 13.13 7.54 -15.01
CA ASP A 58 12.11 8.52 -15.40
C ASP A 58 10.75 7.96 -14.97
N VAL A 59 9.87 8.78 -14.44
CA VAL A 59 8.59 8.31 -13.90
C VAL A 59 7.42 9.02 -14.54
N ARG A 60 6.51 8.23 -15.08
CA ARG A 60 5.18 8.70 -15.46
C ARG A 60 4.15 8.19 -14.45
N VAL A 61 3.31 9.09 -13.93
CA VAL A 61 2.16 8.67 -13.12
C VAL A 61 0.88 8.68 -13.97
N PHE A 62 0.05 7.64 -13.80
CA PHE A 62 -1.25 7.53 -14.45
C PHE A 62 -2.36 7.41 -13.41
N GLN A 63 -3.24 8.38 -13.34
CA GLN A 63 -4.30 8.46 -12.34
C GLN A 63 -5.35 9.53 -12.68
N ARG A 64 -6.47 9.57 -11.93
CA ARG A 64 -7.59 10.47 -12.18
C ARG A 64 -7.34 11.94 -11.81
N SER A 65 -6.58 12.19 -10.74
CA SER A 65 -6.32 13.53 -10.18
C SER A 65 -4.84 13.86 -10.19
N ASP A 66 -4.46 15.09 -9.85
CA ASP A 66 -3.06 15.46 -9.68
C ASP A 66 -2.42 14.72 -8.50
N ALA A 67 -1.23 14.18 -8.71
CA ALA A 67 -0.45 13.54 -7.65
C ALA A 67 0.24 14.53 -6.71
N GLY A 68 0.39 15.79 -7.13
CA GLY A 68 1.13 16.82 -6.39
C GLY A 68 2.63 16.57 -6.29
N ILE A 69 3.18 15.60 -7.04
CA ILE A 69 4.60 15.19 -6.95
C ILE A 69 5.51 16.25 -7.57
N ALA A 70 5.12 16.85 -8.70
CA ALA A 70 5.95 17.81 -9.41
C ALA A 70 6.41 19.00 -8.54
N ALA A 71 5.56 19.44 -7.62
CA ALA A 71 5.87 20.54 -6.70
C ALA A 71 6.91 20.18 -5.63
N LEU A 72 7.17 18.88 -5.41
CA LEU A 72 8.13 18.37 -4.43
C LEU A 72 9.51 18.14 -5.04
N LEU A 73 9.63 18.16 -6.37
CA LEU A 73 10.86 17.79 -7.08
C LEU A 73 11.74 19.01 -7.32
N PRO A 74 13.07 18.86 -7.14
CA PRO A 74 14.05 19.83 -7.61
C PRO A 74 13.89 20.11 -9.11
N ASP A 75 14.22 21.31 -9.57
CA ASP A 75 14.10 21.71 -10.98
C ASP A 75 14.91 20.82 -11.93
N THR A 76 16.05 20.32 -11.49
CA THR A 76 16.90 19.37 -12.25
C THR A 76 16.30 17.97 -12.40
N ILE A 77 15.44 17.55 -11.47
CA ILE A 77 14.78 16.25 -11.46
C ILE A 77 13.40 16.30 -12.11
N ARG A 78 12.73 17.46 -12.04
CA ARG A 78 11.37 17.64 -12.57
C ARG A 78 11.20 17.20 -14.04
N PRO A 79 12.16 17.36 -14.96
CA PRO A 79 12.04 16.85 -16.33
C PRO A 79 12.00 15.32 -16.46
N ARG A 80 12.33 14.58 -15.40
CA ARG A 80 12.25 13.11 -15.34
C ARG A 80 10.87 12.61 -14.90
N PHE A 81 9.96 13.52 -14.59
CA PHE A 81 8.62 13.23 -14.10
C PHE A 81 7.58 13.81 -15.05
N ASP A 82 6.60 13.00 -15.43
CA ASP A 82 5.39 13.47 -16.09
C ASP A 82 4.13 12.78 -15.56
N GLN A 83 2.96 13.27 -15.92
CA GLN A 83 1.68 12.77 -15.48
C GLN A 83 0.66 12.73 -16.60
N VAL A 84 -0.02 11.59 -16.74
CA VAL A 84 -1.21 11.42 -17.55
C VAL A 84 -2.42 11.30 -16.65
N ARG A 85 -3.45 12.13 -16.89
CA ARG A 85 -4.70 12.09 -16.11
C ARG A 85 -5.76 11.30 -16.85
N GLY A 86 -6.33 10.30 -16.17
CA GLY A 86 -7.40 9.51 -16.73
C GLY A 86 -7.76 8.31 -15.86
N SER A 87 -8.65 7.50 -16.38
CA SER A 87 -9.17 6.30 -15.74
C SER A 87 -8.66 5.05 -16.45
N LEU A 88 -8.40 3.98 -15.69
CA LEU A 88 -8.12 2.65 -16.22
C LEU A 88 -9.29 2.06 -17.05
N ASN A 89 -10.45 2.72 -17.05
CA ASN A 89 -11.60 2.33 -17.87
C ASN A 89 -11.65 3.06 -19.22
N ASN A 90 -10.62 3.85 -19.56
CA ASN A 90 -10.53 4.55 -20.84
C ASN A 90 -9.29 4.06 -21.60
N ALA A 91 -9.51 3.23 -22.62
CA ALA A 91 -8.46 2.61 -23.41
C ALA A 91 -7.55 3.64 -24.10
N GLU A 92 -8.12 4.71 -24.64
CA GLU A 92 -7.34 5.75 -25.34
C GLU A 92 -6.35 6.46 -24.40
N VAL A 93 -6.76 6.69 -23.15
CA VAL A 93 -5.89 7.33 -22.14
C VAL A 93 -4.85 6.35 -21.62
N ILE A 94 -5.18 5.06 -21.51
CA ILE A 94 -4.18 4.00 -21.21
C ILE A 94 -3.10 4.02 -22.30
N GLU A 95 -3.50 4.01 -23.57
CA GLU A 95 -2.59 4.06 -24.72
C GLU A 95 -1.66 5.27 -24.66
N GLN A 96 -2.20 6.46 -24.34
CA GLN A 96 -1.39 7.68 -24.15
C GLN A 96 -0.40 7.54 -22.97
N ALA A 97 -0.84 6.95 -21.88
CA ALA A 97 -0.01 6.75 -20.69
C ALA A 97 1.18 5.81 -20.94
N LEU A 98 1.03 4.86 -21.87
CA LEU A 98 2.04 3.86 -22.17
C LEU A 98 3.07 4.29 -23.23
N VAL A 99 2.92 5.47 -23.85
CA VAL A 99 3.88 5.95 -24.86
C VAL A 99 5.28 6.13 -24.25
N GLY A 100 6.27 5.40 -24.76
CA GLY A 100 7.67 5.48 -24.31
C GLY A 100 7.89 4.97 -22.88
N VAL A 101 7.07 4.04 -22.41
CA VAL A 101 7.18 3.35 -21.12
C VAL A 101 7.90 2.03 -21.31
N ASP A 102 8.87 1.74 -20.44
CA ASP A 102 9.69 0.51 -20.46
C ASP A 102 9.21 -0.53 -19.43
N GLY A 103 8.41 -0.11 -18.45
CA GLY A 103 7.87 -0.99 -17.44
C GLY A 103 6.81 -0.34 -16.57
N ILE A 104 6.04 -1.16 -15.86
CA ILE A 104 4.86 -0.74 -15.11
C ILE A 104 4.94 -1.20 -13.66
N VAL A 105 4.61 -0.30 -12.72
CA VAL A 105 4.26 -0.61 -11.33
C VAL A 105 2.78 -0.27 -11.14
N HIS A 106 1.94 -1.30 -11.07
CA HIS A 106 0.49 -1.13 -10.99
C HIS A 106 -0.01 -1.17 -9.55
N ALA A 107 -0.17 0.02 -8.93
CA ALA A 107 -0.65 0.17 -7.56
C ALA A 107 -2.07 0.74 -7.44
N ALA A 108 -2.69 1.15 -8.55
CA ALA A 108 -4.07 1.63 -8.53
C ALA A 108 -5.04 0.52 -8.17
N ALA A 109 -5.87 0.79 -7.18
CA ALA A 109 -6.97 -0.09 -6.79
C ALA A 109 -8.06 0.71 -6.07
N LYS A 110 -9.29 0.17 -6.07
CA LYS A 110 -10.31 0.55 -5.11
C LYS A 110 -10.04 -0.25 -3.83
N VAL A 111 -9.73 0.44 -2.73
CA VAL A 111 -9.28 -0.17 -1.46
C VAL A 111 -10.27 0.00 -0.30
N SER A 112 -11.47 0.54 -0.54
CA SER A 112 -12.49 0.71 0.50
C SER A 112 -12.92 -0.64 1.09
N VAL A 113 -13.27 -0.68 2.37
CA VAL A 113 -13.83 -1.88 3.03
C VAL A 113 -15.29 -2.08 2.64
N SER A 114 -15.99 -1.01 2.22
CA SER A 114 -17.39 -1.00 1.80
C SER A 114 -17.53 -0.60 0.32
N GLY A 115 -18.58 -1.07 -0.32
CA GLY A 115 -18.91 -0.74 -1.70
C GLY A 115 -19.53 -1.91 -2.46
N ASN A 116 -20.19 -1.61 -3.57
CA ASN A 116 -20.79 -2.62 -4.43
C ASN A 116 -19.71 -3.36 -5.23
N TRP A 117 -20.00 -4.60 -5.63
CA TRP A 117 -19.08 -5.45 -6.37
C TRP A 117 -18.65 -4.83 -7.70
N GLU A 118 -19.56 -4.20 -8.40
CA GLU A 118 -19.35 -3.64 -9.75
C GLU A 118 -18.24 -2.59 -9.78
N ASP A 119 -18.09 -1.81 -8.71
CA ASP A 119 -17.02 -0.80 -8.61
C ASP A 119 -15.64 -1.44 -8.41
N TYR A 120 -15.57 -2.55 -7.64
CA TYR A 120 -14.33 -3.30 -7.47
C TYR A 120 -13.97 -4.04 -8.75
N GLU A 121 -14.93 -4.70 -9.36
CA GLU A 121 -14.75 -5.42 -10.62
C GLU A 121 -14.25 -4.48 -11.71
N ARG A 122 -14.92 -3.35 -11.91
CA ARG A 122 -14.56 -2.35 -12.91
C ARG A 122 -13.16 -1.80 -12.71
N THR A 123 -12.78 -1.48 -11.46
CA THR A 123 -11.49 -0.85 -11.19
C THR A 123 -10.35 -1.87 -11.06
N ASN A 124 -10.56 -2.90 -10.23
CA ASN A 124 -9.47 -3.79 -9.83
C ASN A 124 -9.27 -4.96 -10.80
N ILE A 125 -10.33 -5.39 -11.51
CA ILE A 125 -10.25 -6.51 -12.46
C ILE A 125 -10.18 -5.98 -13.88
N VAL A 126 -11.24 -5.32 -14.35
CA VAL A 126 -11.32 -4.86 -15.74
C VAL A 126 -10.25 -3.81 -16.05
N GLY A 127 -10.06 -2.83 -15.15
CA GLY A 127 -9.03 -1.81 -15.32
C GLY A 127 -7.59 -2.37 -15.27
N THR A 128 -7.33 -3.38 -14.43
CA THR A 128 -6.03 -4.07 -14.39
C THR A 128 -5.80 -4.86 -15.68
N GLN A 129 -6.83 -5.60 -16.15
CA GLN A 129 -6.75 -6.35 -17.40
C GLN A 129 -6.50 -5.43 -18.60
N ALA A 130 -7.23 -4.32 -18.70
CA ALA A 130 -7.04 -3.35 -19.78
C ALA A 130 -5.61 -2.78 -19.82
N LEU A 131 -5.02 -2.46 -18.67
CA LEU A 131 -3.64 -2.01 -18.60
C LEU A 131 -2.64 -3.11 -18.98
N LEU A 132 -2.88 -4.35 -18.57
CA LEU A 132 -2.04 -5.50 -18.91
C LEU A 132 -2.08 -5.81 -20.42
N ASP A 133 -3.26 -5.82 -21.00
CA ASP A 133 -3.44 -6.07 -22.44
C ASP A 133 -2.73 -5.00 -23.28
N ALA A 134 -2.93 -3.73 -22.94
CA ALA A 134 -2.25 -2.63 -23.60
C ALA A 134 -0.70 -2.68 -23.43
N ALA A 135 -0.22 -3.15 -22.28
CA ALA A 135 1.21 -3.37 -22.05
C ALA A 135 1.77 -4.48 -22.97
N ILE A 136 1.02 -5.57 -23.16
CA ILE A 136 1.38 -6.67 -24.09
C ILE A 136 1.39 -6.15 -25.54
N GLU A 137 0.35 -5.46 -25.97
CA GLU A 137 0.23 -4.89 -27.31
C GLU A 137 1.39 -3.92 -27.63
N ARG A 138 1.80 -3.13 -26.65
CA ARG A 138 2.94 -2.21 -26.78
C ARG A 138 4.31 -2.85 -26.51
N SER A 139 4.34 -4.15 -26.29
CA SER A 139 5.57 -4.89 -26.02
C SER A 139 6.37 -4.37 -24.80
N ILE A 140 5.69 -3.93 -23.74
CA ILE A 140 6.30 -3.52 -22.48
C ILE A 140 6.69 -4.77 -21.68
N PRO A 141 7.98 -5.00 -21.41
CA PRO A 141 8.44 -6.31 -20.92
C PRO A 141 8.31 -6.49 -19.40
N LYS A 142 8.03 -5.44 -18.63
CA LYS A 142 8.03 -5.47 -17.16
C LYS A 142 6.69 -5.02 -16.58
N PHE A 143 6.07 -5.86 -15.73
CA PHE A 143 4.82 -5.52 -15.05
C PHE A 143 4.85 -5.99 -13.60
N LEU A 144 5.04 -5.08 -12.65
CA LEU A 144 4.93 -5.34 -11.22
C LEU A 144 3.55 -4.98 -10.72
N TYR A 145 2.85 -5.96 -10.15
CA TYR A 145 1.51 -5.78 -9.58
C TYR A 145 1.57 -5.60 -8.06
N VAL A 146 0.92 -4.55 -7.55
CA VAL A 146 0.74 -4.37 -6.11
C VAL A 146 -0.56 -5.04 -5.68
N SER A 147 -0.43 -6.16 -4.99
CA SER A 147 -1.53 -6.97 -4.46
C SER A 147 -1.71 -6.74 -2.95
N SER A 148 -2.23 -7.72 -2.23
CA SER A 148 -2.45 -7.68 -0.79
C SER A 148 -2.40 -9.09 -0.21
N PRO A 149 -1.92 -9.33 1.02
CA PRO A 149 -2.01 -10.64 1.67
C PRO A 149 -3.45 -11.16 1.83
N SER A 150 -4.43 -10.26 1.87
CA SER A 150 -5.85 -10.63 1.99
C SER A 150 -6.37 -11.53 0.85
N VAL A 151 -5.66 -11.60 -0.28
CA VAL A 151 -6.02 -12.45 -1.43
C VAL A 151 -5.87 -13.95 -1.15
N ALA A 152 -5.02 -14.31 -0.19
CA ALA A 152 -4.77 -15.69 0.25
C ALA A 152 -5.37 -15.99 1.64
N HIS A 153 -6.12 -15.03 2.22
CA HIS A 153 -6.62 -15.13 3.59
C HIS A 153 -8.11 -15.52 3.62
N ALA A 154 -8.40 -16.63 4.28
CA ALA A 154 -9.75 -17.18 4.42
C ALA A 154 -10.43 -16.86 5.78
N GLY A 155 -9.92 -15.88 6.55
CA GLY A 155 -10.47 -15.48 7.85
C GLY A 155 -9.91 -16.25 9.05
N THR A 156 -8.85 -17.02 8.88
CA THR A 156 -8.10 -17.68 9.97
C THR A 156 -6.85 -16.88 10.33
N ALA A 157 -6.26 -17.12 11.50
CA ALA A 157 -4.97 -16.54 11.85
C ALA A 157 -3.89 -16.99 10.86
N LEU A 158 -3.01 -16.08 10.47
CA LEU A 158 -1.82 -16.34 9.66
C LEU A 158 -0.59 -16.25 10.58
N ILE A 159 0.05 -17.39 10.85
CA ILE A 159 1.13 -17.51 11.86
C ILE A 159 2.39 -18.04 11.19
N GLY A 160 3.30 -17.12 10.80
CA GLY A 160 4.52 -17.48 10.08
C GLY A 160 4.26 -18.06 8.71
N GLU A 161 3.12 -17.73 8.13
CA GLU A 161 2.72 -18.22 6.82
C GLU A 161 3.65 -17.69 5.73
N GLY A 162 3.81 -18.47 4.69
CA GLY A 162 4.44 -18.03 3.44
C GLY A 162 3.51 -17.17 2.60
N ASN A 163 3.81 -17.10 1.31
CA ASN A 163 3.06 -16.21 0.42
C ASN A 163 1.63 -16.71 0.12
N GLY A 164 1.35 -18.01 0.25
CA GLY A 164 0.05 -18.61 -0.07
C GLY A 164 -0.36 -18.42 -1.55
N VAL A 165 -1.45 -19.06 -1.96
CA VAL A 165 -2.03 -18.91 -3.29
C VAL A 165 -3.26 -18.01 -3.19
N ALA A 166 -3.40 -17.05 -4.12
CA ALA A 166 -4.61 -16.24 -4.20
C ALA A 166 -5.83 -17.10 -4.51
N SER A 167 -6.92 -16.89 -3.77
CA SER A 167 -8.14 -17.68 -3.90
C SER A 167 -9.36 -16.76 -3.87
N PRO A 168 -9.88 -16.36 -5.04
CA PRO A 168 -11.06 -15.50 -5.12
C PRO A 168 -12.29 -16.07 -4.43
N GLU A 169 -12.44 -17.40 -4.43
CA GLU A 169 -13.57 -18.12 -3.84
C GLU A 169 -13.53 -18.14 -2.30
N HIS A 170 -12.36 -18.06 -1.71
CA HIS A 170 -12.16 -18.03 -0.25
C HIS A 170 -11.87 -16.64 0.29
N ALA A 171 -11.55 -15.68 -0.59
CA ALA A 171 -11.22 -14.31 -0.19
C ALA A 171 -12.44 -13.60 0.41
N ARG A 172 -12.26 -13.00 1.59
CA ARG A 172 -13.33 -12.32 2.31
C ARG A 172 -13.49 -10.87 1.89
N GLY A 173 -14.70 -10.54 1.45
CA GLY A 173 -15.09 -9.19 1.00
C GLY A 173 -14.69 -8.87 -0.44
N ASN A 174 -15.36 -7.87 -0.99
CA ASN A 174 -15.22 -7.48 -2.40
C ASN A 174 -13.80 -7.04 -2.77
N TYR A 175 -13.11 -6.36 -1.85
CA TYR A 175 -11.72 -5.95 -2.06
C TYR A 175 -10.80 -7.17 -2.26
N ALA A 176 -10.74 -8.06 -1.28
CA ALA A 176 -9.85 -9.22 -1.34
C ALA A 176 -10.15 -10.12 -2.54
N ARG A 177 -11.44 -10.39 -2.80
CA ARG A 177 -11.89 -11.15 -3.97
C ARG A 177 -11.44 -10.52 -5.28
N SER A 178 -11.65 -9.21 -5.46
CA SER A 178 -11.25 -8.52 -6.69
C SER A 178 -9.74 -8.48 -6.89
N LYS A 179 -8.97 -8.29 -5.81
CA LYS A 179 -7.50 -8.32 -5.85
C LYS A 179 -6.97 -9.72 -6.16
N ALA A 180 -7.59 -10.77 -5.60
CA ALA A 180 -7.23 -12.16 -5.88
C ALA A 180 -7.46 -12.51 -7.36
N THR A 181 -8.62 -12.15 -7.91
CA THR A 181 -8.94 -12.37 -9.32
C THR A 181 -7.94 -11.66 -10.24
N ALA A 182 -7.65 -10.39 -9.96
CA ALA A 182 -6.69 -9.62 -10.76
C ALA A 182 -5.27 -10.16 -10.64
N GLU A 183 -4.83 -10.57 -9.44
CA GLU A 183 -3.50 -11.14 -9.25
C GLU A 183 -3.30 -12.42 -10.06
N LEU A 184 -4.27 -13.33 -10.05
CA LEU A 184 -4.20 -14.56 -10.83
C LEU A 184 -4.11 -14.26 -12.33
N ALA A 185 -4.91 -13.33 -12.84
CA ALA A 185 -4.88 -12.93 -14.25
C ALA A 185 -3.51 -12.32 -14.62
N VAL A 186 -2.98 -11.43 -13.78
CA VAL A 186 -1.68 -10.80 -14.01
C VAL A 186 -0.56 -11.83 -13.98
N LEU A 187 -0.52 -12.73 -12.99
CA LEU A 187 0.54 -13.75 -12.88
C LEU A 187 0.47 -14.77 -14.03
N ALA A 188 -0.72 -15.09 -14.53
CA ALA A 188 -0.91 -15.98 -15.67
C ALA A 188 -0.31 -15.42 -16.97
N ALA A 189 -0.18 -14.12 -17.09
CA ALA A 189 0.46 -13.47 -18.26
C ALA A 189 1.99 -13.56 -18.26
N ASN A 190 2.61 -14.03 -17.16
CA ASN A 190 4.08 -14.16 -17.12
C ASN A 190 4.59 -15.11 -18.20
N GLY A 191 5.61 -14.70 -18.92
CA GLY A 191 6.20 -15.52 -19.99
C GLY A 191 5.55 -15.31 -21.37
N THR A 192 4.55 -14.43 -21.49
CA THR A 192 3.96 -14.08 -22.79
C THR A 192 5.02 -13.53 -23.74
N LYS A 193 5.06 -14.03 -24.96
CA LYS A 193 5.93 -13.53 -26.03
C LYS A 193 5.36 -12.24 -26.58
N LEU A 194 6.18 -11.20 -26.61
CA LEU A 194 5.81 -9.87 -27.09
C LEU A 194 6.18 -9.71 -28.57
N ALA A 195 5.51 -8.81 -29.27
CA ALA A 195 5.78 -8.55 -30.68
C ALA A 195 7.22 -8.04 -30.95
N SER A 196 7.86 -7.43 -29.94
CA SER A 196 9.28 -7.05 -29.98
C SER A 196 10.26 -8.23 -29.94
N GLY A 197 9.79 -9.46 -29.75
CA GLY A 197 10.59 -10.66 -29.52
C GLY A 197 11.01 -10.87 -28.06
N SER A 198 10.83 -9.89 -27.18
CA SER A 198 11.08 -10.02 -25.74
C SER A 198 9.99 -10.87 -25.05
N THR A 199 10.13 -11.07 -23.76
CA THR A 199 9.18 -11.86 -22.97
C THR A 199 8.68 -11.00 -21.81
N LEU A 200 7.37 -10.95 -21.62
CA LEU A 200 6.77 -10.27 -20.49
C LEU A 200 7.17 -10.95 -19.18
N ARG A 201 7.70 -10.17 -18.26
CA ARG A 201 7.97 -10.57 -16.88
C ARG A 201 6.97 -9.90 -15.95
N VAL A 202 6.29 -10.72 -15.18
CA VAL A 202 5.27 -10.29 -14.24
C VAL A 202 5.59 -10.82 -12.85
N GLY A 203 5.46 -9.99 -11.84
CA GLY A 203 5.52 -10.38 -10.44
C GLY A 203 4.48 -9.62 -9.63
N ALA A 204 4.14 -10.11 -8.46
CA ALA A 204 3.24 -9.43 -7.54
C ALA A 204 3.88 -9.24 -6.16
N LEU A 205 3.74 -8.07 -5.58
CA LEU A 205 4.05 -7.83 -4.18
C LEU A 205 2.76 -7.59 -3.40
N ARG A 206 2.69 -8.17 -2.19
CA ARG A 206 1.57 -8.10 -1.26
C ARG A 206 2.00 -7.37 0.01
N PRO A 207 2.07 -6.03 0.00
CA PRO A 207 2.35 -5.26 1.21
C PRO A 207 1.26 -5.48 2.26
N HIS A 208 1.65 -5.71 3.53
CA HIS A 208 0.71 -5.92 4.62
C HIS A 208 0.65 -4.69 5.53
N LEU A 209 -0.55 -4.16 5.71
CA LEU A 209 -0.88 -3.06 6.63
C LEU A 209 0.17 -1.94 6.62
N ILE A 210 0.18 -1.18 5.53
CA ILE A 210 1.11 -0.05 5.35
C ILE A 210 0.69 1.11 6.22
N TRP A 211 1.65 1.74 6.89
CA TRP A 211 1.44 2.92 7.72
C TRP A 211 2.62 3.87 7.72
N GLY A 212 2.37 5.12 8.10
CA GLY A 212 3.40 6.15 8.23
C GLY A 212 2.82 7.55 8.38
N PRO A 213 3.64 8.58 8.47
CA PRO A 213 3.19 9.96 8.47
C PRO A 213 2.34 10.30 7.23
N GLY A 214 1.21 10.99 7.44
CA GLY A 214 0.25 11.30 6.37
C GLY A 214 -0.74 10.19 6.03
N ASP A 215 -0.75 9.10 6.81
CA ASP A 215 -1.74 8.03 6.66
C ASP A 215 -3.06 8.43 7.31
N THR A 216 -4.02 8.79 6.47
CA THR A 216 -5.38 9.16 6.87
C THR A 216 -6.31 7.95 7.05
N GLN A 217 -5.91 6.75 6.62
CA GLN A 217 -6.76 5.57 6.63
C GLN A 217 -6.63 4.74 7.91
N LEU A 218 -5.43 4.60 8.45
CA LEU A 218 -5.15 3.81 9.65
C LEU A 218 -4.71 4.69 10.81
N VAL A 219 -3.58 5.39 10.67
CA VAL A 219 -2.94 6.13 11.77
C VAL A 219 -3.82 7.26 12.28
N GLU A 220 -4.28 8.17 11.42
CA GLU A 220 -5.12 9.30 11.87
C GLU A 220 -6.42 8.82 12.49
N ARG A 221 -7.06 7.79 11.93
CA ARG A 221 -8.28 7.21 12.53
C ARG A 221 -8.06 6.61 13.92
N ILE A 222 -6.91 5.98 14.15
CA ILE A 222 -6.53 5.46 15.48
C ILE A 222 -6.33 6.63 16.44
N LEU A 223 -5.56 7.64 16.06
CA LEU A 223 -5.25 8.80 16.90
C LEU A 223 -6.51 9.60 17.27
N ASP A 224 -7.39 9.86 16.31
CA ASP A 224 -8.66 10.59 16.54
C ASP A 224 -9.59 9.83 17.49
N ARG A 225 -9.69 8.51 17.36
CA ARG A 225 -10.47 7.67 18.26
C ARG A 225 -9.85 7.59 19.66
N ALA A 226 -8.54 7.50 19.74
CA ALA A 226 -7.83 7.49 21.01
C ALA A 226 -7.99 8.82 21.74
N GLN A 227 -7.82 9.95 21.06
CA GLN A 227 -8.01 11.29 21.62
C GLN A 227 -9.42 11.50 22.15
N SER A 228 -10.43 10.98 21.44
CA SER A 228 -11.84 11.04 21.89
C SER A 228 -12.22 9.95 22.91
N GLY A 229 -11.27 9.14 23.40
CA GLY A 229 -11.52 8.05 24.37
C GLY A 229 -12.36 6.89 23.81
N ARG A 230 -12.50 6.78 22.48
CA ARG A 230 -13.36 5.79 21.80
C ARG A 230 -12.58 4.67 21.10
N LEU A 231 -11.30 4.48 21.44
CA LEU A 231 -10.48 3.43 20.87
C LEU A 231 -10.44 2.19 21.79
N PRO A 232 -11.23 1.12 21.53
CA PRO A 232 -11.11 -0.12 22.27
C PRO A 232 -9.99 -1.00 21.72
N LEU A 233 -9.43 -1.87 22.56
CA LEU A 233 -8.76 -3.08 22.11
C LEU A 233 -9.79 -4.19 21.90
N LEU A 234 -9.55 -5.10 20.96
CA LEU A 234 -10.36 -6.29 20.78
C LEU A 234 -9.65 -7.48 21.43
N SER A 235 -10.34 -8.17 22.35
CA SER A 235 -9.79 -9.29 23.14
C SER A 235 -8.40 -9.00 23.71
N GLY A 236 -8.20 -7.80 24.27
CA GLY A 236 -6.93 -7.36 24.84
C GLY A 236 -5.85 -6.99 23.83
N GLY A 237 -6.13 -7.07 22.53
CA GLY A 237 -5.17 -6.74 21.45
C GLY A 237 -3.95 -7.66 21.43
N THR A 238 -4.11 -8.93 21.80
CA THR A 238 -3.00 -9.91 21.93
C THR A 238 -2.56 -10.52 20.60
N GLY A 239 -3.33 -10.36 19.53
CA GLY A 239 -2.96 -10.86 18.20
C GLY A 239 -1.66 -10.20 17.72
N LEU A 240 -0.72 -11.01 17.23
CA LEU A 240 0.50 -10.51 16.59
C LEU A 240 0.21 -10.06 15.18
N ILE A 241 0.61 -8.85 14.87
CA ILE A 241 0.47 -8.29 13.51
C ILE A 241 1.81 -7.78 13.01
N ASP A 242 2.16 -8.16 11.79
CA ASP A 242 3.36 -7.68 11.13
C ASP A 242 2.96 -6.60 10.11
N THR A 243 3.45 -5.41 10.30
CA THR A 243 3.09 -4.24 9.49
C THR A 243 4.24 -3.81 8.60
N LEU A 244 4.00 -2.85 7.71
CA LEU A 244 5.01 -2.34 6.81
C LEU A 244 5.05 -0.80 6.86
N TYR A 245 6.19 -0.24 7.24
CA TYR A 245 6.38 1.20 7.21
C TYR A 245 6.46 1.72 5.77
N ILE A 246 5.88 2.87 5.50
CA ILE A 246 5.68 3.40 4.14
C ILE A 246 6.96 3.51 3.30
N ASP A 247 8.07 3.98 3.87
CA ASP A 247 9.34 4.09 3.14
C ASP A 247 9.86 2.71 2.74
N ASN A 248 9.75 1.72 3.65
CA ASN A 248 10.10 0.33 3.36
C ASN A 248 9.20 -0.27 2.27
N ALA A 249 7.91 0.07 2.28
CA ALA A 249 6.98 -0.38 1.25
C ALA A 249 7.37 0.15 -0.13
N ALA A 250 7.68 1.43 -0.23
CA ALA A 250 8.12 2.04 -1.49
C ALA A 250 9.45 1.44 -1.99
N ASP A 251 10.42 1.28 -1.08
CA ASP A 251 11.71 0.68 -1.43
C ASP A 251 11.57 -0.79 -1.85
N ALA A 252 10.67 -1.56 -1.21
CA ALA A 252 10.37 -2.93 -1.64
C ALA A 252 9.75 -3.00 -3.04
N LEU A 253 8.88 -2.04 -3.40
CA LEU A 253 8.31 -1.98 -4.75
C LEU A 253 9.37 -1.64 -5.80
N VAL A 254 10.29 -0.72 -5.50
CA VAL A 254 11.43 -0.43 -6.38
C VAL A 254 12.28 -1.68 -6.56
N ARG A 255 12.65 -2.36 -5.47
CA ARG A 255 13.42 -3.61 -5.54
C ARG A 255 12.67 -4.73 -6.28
N GLY A 256 11.36 -4.84 -6.07
CA GLY A 256 10.53 -5.79 -6.82
C GLY A 256 10.55 -5.53 -8.33
N TYR A 257 10.52 -4.27 -8.73
CA TYR A 257 10.65 -3.88 -10.13
C TYR A 257 12.04 -4.17 -10.70
N GLU A 258 13.10 -3.85 -9.97
CA GLU A 258 14.49 -4.15 -10.36
C GLU A 258 14.79 -5.66 -10.43
N ARG A 259 14.18 -6.42 -9.53
CA ARG A 259 14.36 -7.88 -9.38
C ARG A 259 13.24 -8.69 -10.02
N LEU A 260 12.47 -8.10 -10.94
CA LEU A 260 11.28 -8.72 -11.51
C LEU A 260 11.55 -10.09 -12.14
N GLU A 261 12.74 -10.29 -12.74
CA GLU A 261 13.16 -11.59 -13.25
C GLU A 261 13.24 -12.67 -12.14
N SER A 262 13.72 -12.31 -10.96
CA SER A 262 13.83 -13.23 -9.81
C SER A 262 12.48 -13.63 -9.21
N ILE A 263 11.47 -12.78 -9.37
CA ILE A 263 10.11 -13.00 -8.86
C ILE A 263 9.09 -13.27 -9.97
N ALA A 264 9.55 -13.54 -11.20
CA ALA A 264 8.68 -13.76 -12.34
C ALA A 264 7.68 -14.90 -12.09
N GLY A 265 6.38 -14.62 -12.29
CA GLY A 265 5.28 -15.54 -12.04
C GLY A 265 4.98 -15.81 -10.55
N ARG A 266 5.55 -15.03 -9.64
CA ARG A 266 5.38 -15.21 -8.19
C ARG A 266 4.69 -14.00 -7.53
N ALA A 267 4.00 -14.29 -6.42
CA ALA A 267 3.54 -13.27 -5.48
C ALA A 267 4.29 -13.39 -4.17
N LEU A 268 4.75 -12.26 -3.60
CA LEU A 268 5.50 -12.22 -2.36
C LEU A 268 4.85 -11.28 -1.35
N VAL A 269 4.65 -11.75 -0.12
CA VAL A 269 4.22 -10.88 0.99
C VAL A 269 5.39 -10.04 1.47
N VAL A 270 5.14 -8.76 1.71
CA VAL A 270 6.16 -7.80 2.17
C VAL A 270 5.71 -7.16 3.47
N THR A 271 6.54 -7.28 4.50
CA THR A 271 6.34 -6.69 5.84
C THR A 271 7.67 -6.20 6.41
N ASN A 272 7.61 -5.49 7.54
CA ASN A 272 8.83 -5.15 8.27
C ASN A 272 9.53 -6.38 8.88
N GLY A 273 8.83 -7.53 9.03
CA GLY A 273 9.36 -8.69 9.73
C GLY A 273 9.64 -8.41 11.22
N GLN A 274 8.84 -7.52 11.81
CA GLN A 274 8.90 -7.10 13.20
C GLN A 274 7.50 -7.14 13.83
N PRO A 275 6.88 -8.34 13.97
CA PRO A 275 5.53 -8.44 14.49
C PRO A 275 5.42 -7.84 15.90
N ARG A 276 4.35 -7.12 16.15
CA ARG A 276 3.95 -6.56 17.44
C ARG A 276 2.53 -7.02 17.76
N THR A 277 2.18 -7.03 19.03
CA THR A 277 0.77 -7.18 19.39
C THR A 277 -0.02 -5.96 18.89
N ILE A 278 -1.29 -6.15 18.59
CA ILE A 278 -2.17 -5.04 18.21
C ILE A 278 -2.22 -3.96 19.30
N ALA A 279 -2.17 -4.38 20.57
CA ALA A 279 -2.10 -3.47 21.71
C ALA A 279 -0.82 -2.64 21.71
N GLU A 280 0.35 -3.24 21.44
CA GLU A 280 1.63 -2.53 21.33
C GLU A 280 1.62 -1.57 20.14
N LEU A 281 1.11 -2.01 18.98
CA LEU A 281 1.04 -1.18 17.78
C LEU A 281 0.18 0.07 18.01
N MET A 282 -1.06 -0.12 18.52
CA MET A 282 -1.96 1.00 18.80
C MET A 282 -1.43 1.92 19.89
N SER A 283 -0.87 1.35 20.95
CA SER A 283 -0.26 2.14 22.04
C SER A 283 0.97 2.89 21.55
N GLY A 284 1.77 2.27 20.69
CA GLY A 284 2.94 2.90 20.07
C GLY A 284 2.57 4.13 19.24
N PHE A 285 1.54 4.05 18.39
CA PHE A 285 1.03 5.21 17.65
C PHE A 285 0.57 6.33 18.60
N CYS A 286 -0.23 5.99 19.60
CA CYS A 286 -0.77 6.97 20.55
C CYS A 286 0.34 7.63 21.37
N THR A 287 1.24 6.86 21.95
CA THR A 287 2.32 7.34 22.81
C THR A 287 3.30 8.23 22.02
N ALA A 288 3.64 7.84 20.80
CA ALA A 288 4.53 8.61 19.93
C ALA A 288 4.02 10.05 19.68
N VAL A 289 2.71 10.23 19.65
CA VAL A 289 2.07 11.52 19.35
C VAL A 289 1.59 12.24 20.61
N GLY A 290 1.72 11.62 21.80
CA GLY A 290 1.23 12.17 23.07
C GLY A 290 -0.27 12.06 23.30
N VAL A 291 -0.95 11.15 22.59
CA VAL A 291 -2.37 10.84 22.75
C VAL A 291 -2.53 9.68 23.73
N PRO A 292 -3.57 9.64 24.58
CA PRO A 292 -3.80 8.54 25.50
C PRO A 292 -3.91 7.17 24.79
N ALA A 293 -3.18 6.17 25.25
CA ALA A 293 -3.28 4.80 24.74
C ALA A 293 -4.68 4.19 25.03
N PRO A 294 -5.09 3.14 24.30
CA PRO A 294 -6.36 2.44 24.57
C PRO A 294 -6.45 1.97 26.02
N ARG A 295 -7.58 2.25 26.70
CA ARG A 295 -7.75 1.96 28.13
C ARG A 295 -8.75 0.84 28.44
N PHE A 296 -9.50 0.38 27.44
CA PHE A 296 -10.51 -0.65 27.63
C PHE A 296 -10.49 -1.67 26.50
N SER A 297 -11.01 -2.85 26.80
CA SER A 297 -11.07 -3.96 25.85
C SER A 297 -12.50 -4.45 25.69
N VAL A 298 -12.84 -4.84 24.47
CA VAL A 298 -14.13 -5.45 24.10
C VAL A 298 -13.86 -6.85 23.60
N PRO A 299 -14.60 -7.88 24.02
CA PRO A 299 -14.46 -9.21 23.46
C PRO A 299 -14.68 -9.21 21.93
N ALA A 300 -13.80 -9.86 21.20
CA ALA A 300 -13.87 -9.89 19.72
C ALA A 300 -15.21 -10.43 19.18
N PRO A 301 -15.82 -11.50 19.77
CA PRO A 301 -17.14 -11.96 19.32
C PRO A 301 -18.24 -10.90 19.47
N THR A 302 -18.19 -10.09 20.54
CA THR A 302 -19.12 -8.98 20.75
C THR A 302 -18.91 -7.88 19.71
N ALA A 303 -17.65 -7.53 19.44
CA ALA A 303 -17.32 -6.54 18.41
C ALA A 303 -17.74 -7.01 17.00
N ALA A 304 -17.52 -8.28 16.66
CA ALA A 304 -17.96 -8.86 15.40
C ALA A 304 -19.48 -8.86 15.24
N PHE A 305 -20.21 -9.21 16.31
CA PHE A 305 -21.68 -9.15 16.31
C PHE A 305 -22.20 -7.72 16.11
N VAL A 306 -21.65 -6.75 16.84
CA VAL A 306 -22.00 -5.33 16.70
C VAL A 306 -21.60 -4.82 15.31
N GLY A 307 -20.43 -5.21 14.78
CA GLY A 307 -19.98 -4.87 13.43
C GLY A 307 -20.95 -5.33 12.36
N ARG A 308 -21.41 -6.58 12.44
CA ARG A 308 -22.44 -7.14 11.54
C ARG A 308 -23.76 -6.38 11.60
N LEU A 309 -24.17 -5.94 12.80
CA LEU A 309 -25.38 -5.14 12.97
C LEU A 309 -25.22 -3.74 12.36
N ILE A 310 -24.06 -3.10 12.59
CA ILE A 310 -23.71 -1.81 12.00
C ILE A 310 -23.73 -1.89 10.48
N GLU A 311 -23.10 -2.90 9.88
CA GLU A 311 -23.09 -3.11 8.42
C GLU A 311 -24.50 -3.19 7.84
N LYS A 312 -25.38 -3.96 8.49
CA LYS A 312 -26.79 -4.08 8.09
C LYS A 312 -27.55 -2.74 8.11
N VAL A 313 -27.32 -1.92 9.13
CA VAL A 313 -27.98 -0.61 9.28
C VAL A 313 -27.35 0.39 8.32
N TRP A 314 -26.02 0.44 8.25
CA TRP A 314 -25.25 1.37 7.40
C TRP A 314 -25.60 1.23 5.93
N GLY A 315 -25.75 -0.01 5.45
CA GLY A 315 -26.15 -0.29 4.06
C GLY A 315 -27.57 0.18 3.70
N ARG A 316 -28.40 0.53 4.70
CA ARG A 316 -29.77 1.06 4.50
C ARG A 316 -29.86 2.56 4.69
N LEU A 317 -28.82 3.22 5.21
CA LEU A 317 -28.80 4.65 5.42
C LEU A 317 -28.59 5.39 4.09
N PRO A 318 -29.27 6.56 3.88
CA PRO A 318 -29.01 7.40 2.73
C PRO A 318 -27.55 7.87 2.70
N LYS A 319 -26.97 7.99 1.50
CA LYS A 319 -25.60 8.50 1.31
C LYS A 319 -25.38 9.89 1.91
N SER A 320 -26.42 10.69 2.06
CA SER A 320 -26.38 11.99 2.74
C SER A 320 -26.10 11.90 4.24
N VAL A 321 -26.43 10.76 4.87
CA VAL A 321 -26.21 10.53 6.30
C VAL A 321 -24.86 9.89 6.57
N THR A 322 -24.42 9.02 5.66
CA THR A 322 -23.12 8.34 5.78
C THR A 322 -21.98 9.20 5.26
N ALA A 323 -22.26 10.32 4.59
CA ALA A 323 -21.28 11.21 3.93
C ALA A 323 -20.30 10.47 3.00
N GLY A 324 -20.61 9.24 2.59
CA GLY A 324 -19.71 8.37 1.85
C GLY A 324 -18.64 7.69 2.72
N ASP A 325 -18.69 7.86 4.04
CA ASP A 325 -17.76 7.25 4.98
C ASP A 325 -18.01 5.74 5.16
N GLU A 326 -16.97 5.05 5.57
CA GLU A 326 -17.05 3.63 5.92
C GLU A 326 -17.68 3.43 7.30
N PRO A 327 -18.37 2.28 7.52
CA PRO A 327 -18.89 1.97 8.84
C PRO A 327 -17.76 1.97 9.89
N PRO A 328 -18.04 2.48 11.10
CA PRO A 328 -17.00 2.62 12.14
C PRO A 328 -16.44 1.28 12.62
N MET A 329 -17.17 0.19 12.44
CA MET A 329 -16.75 -1.18 12.70
C MET A 329 -17.44 -2.10 11.71
N THR A 330 -16.69 -3.05 11.17
CA THR A 330 -17.18 -4.16 10.33
C THR A 330 -16.84 -5.48 10.99
N GLU A 331 -17.56 -6.55 10.62
CA GLU A 331 -17.19 -7.90 11.07
C GLU A 331 -15.76 -8.25 10.62
N PHE A 332 -15.43 -7.93 9.38
CA PHE A 332 -14.09 -8.14 8.83
C PHE A 332 -13.00 -7.37 9.61
N LEU A 333 -13.25 -6.11 9.96
CA LEU A 333 -12.30 -5.32 10.74
C LEU A 333 -12.11 -5.89 12.14
N ALA A 334 -13.20 -6.35 12.77
CA ALA A 334 -13.12 -7.00 14.07
C ALA A 334 -12.28 -8.29 14.04
N GLU A 335 -12.42 -9.11 13.00
CA GLU A 335 -11.60 -10.30 12.80
C GLU A 335 -10.13 -9.93 12.57
N GLN A 336 -9.85 -8.97 11.70
CA GLN A 336 -8.48 -8.51 11.40
C GLN A 336 -7.76 -7.96 12.64
N LEU A 337 -8.50 -7.26 13.51
CA LEU A 337 -7.96 -6.68 14.76
C LEU A 337 -7.97 -7.65 15.95
N SER A 338 -8.38 -8.91 15.78
CA SER A 338 -8.42 -9.90 16.85
C SER A 338 -7.64 -11.17 16.56
N THR A 339 -7.15 -11.35 15.34
CA THR A 339 -6.39 -12.53 14.91
C THR A 339 -4.94 -12.18 14.61
N ALA A 340 -4.05 -13.18 14.73
CA ALA A 340 -2.63 -12.99 14.41
C ALA A 340 -2.40 -13.00 12.90
N HIS A 341 -1.62 -12.03 12.41
CA HIS A 341 -1.23 -11.93 11.00
C HIS A 341 0.26 -11.54 10.89
N TRP A 342 1.14 -12.54 10.84
CA TRP A 342 2.56 -12.33 10.57
C TRP A 342 3.09 -13.41 9.61
N PHE A 343 4.15 -13.07 8.88
CA PHE A 343 4.57 -13.80 7.70
C PHE A 343 6.06 -14.15 7.74
N ASP A 344 6.41 -15.30 7.15
CA ASP A 344 7.81 -15.63 6.88
C ASP A 344 8.36 -14.78 5.75
N GLN A 345 9.31 -13.92 6.06
CA GLN A 345 9.92 -12.98 5.11
C GLN A 345 11.22 -13.50 4.45
N ARG A 346 11.69 -14.71 4.78
CA ARG A 346 12.98 -15.24 4.30
C ARG A 346 13.05 -15.27 2.77
N LEU A 347 12.05 -15.88 2.12
CA LEU A 347 11.99 -15.97 0.66
C LEU A 347 11.87 -14.58 0.01
N THR A 348 11.07 -13.70 0.57
CA THR A 348 10.90 -12.33 0.08
C THR A 348 12.21 -11.57 0.12
N ARG A 349 12.93 -11.61 1.23
CA ARG A 349 14.24 -10.96 1.40
C ARG A 349 15.28 -11.52 0.46
N GLU A 350 15.35 -12.83 0.30
CA GLU A 350 16.27 -13.52 -0.61
C GLU A 350 16.03 -13.09 -2.06
N LEU A 351 14.80 -13.22 -2.57
CA LEU A 351 14.48 -12.95 -3.96
C LEU A 351 14.58 -11.46 -4.32
N LEU A 352 14.12 -10.58 -3.44
CA LEU A 352 14.22 -9.13 -3.63
C LEU A 352 15.63 -8.59 -3.30
N GLN A 353 16.46 -9.33 -2.56
CA GLN A 353 17.70 -8.81 -1.97
C GLN A 353 17.44 -7.49 -1.25
N TRP A 354 16.41 -7.48 -0.41
CA TRP A 354 15.87 -6.31 0.25
C TRP A 354 15.66 -6.59 1.75
N GLU A 355 15.95 -5.58 2.54
CA GLU A 355 15.67 -5.54 3.98
C GLU A 355 15.00 -4.22 4.32
N PRO A 356 14.03 -4.20 5.26
CA PRO A 356 13.46 -2.97 5.74
C PRO A 356 14.50 -2.13 6.47
N THR A 357 14.62 -0.87 6.11
CA THR A 357 15.62 0.05 6.67
C THR A 357 15.06 0.89 7.82
N VAL A 358 13.75 1.06 7.89
CA VAL A 358 13.05 1.77 8.96
C VAL A 358 12.41 0.74 9.89
N THR A 359 12.87 0.68 11.15
CA THR A 359 12.25 -0.17 12.18
C THR A 359 10.88 0.36 12.59
N ILE A 360 10.06 -0.47 13.23
CA ILE A 360 8.76 -0.04 13.78
C ILE A 360 8.95 1.10 14.79
N ASP A 361 9.97 1.02 15.66
CA ASP A 361 10.24 2.03 16.68
C ASP A 361 10.70 3.37 16.05
N GLU A 362 11.52 3.32 15.00
CA GLU A 362 11.87 4.51 14.23
C GLU A 362 10.65 5.09 13.51
N GLY A 363 9.77 4.24 13.01
CA GLY A 363 8.48 4.67 12.45
C GLY A 363 7.63 5.44 13.47
N TYR A 364 7.53 4.95 14.71
CA TYR A 364 6.85 5.66 15.80
C TYR A 364 7.49 7.03 16.08
N ARG A 365 8.82 7.09 16.16
CA ARG A 365 9.53 8.36 16.35
C ARG A 365 9.16 9.37 15.24
N ARG A 366 9.09 8.94 13.99
CA ARG A 366 8.71 9.79 12.85
C ARG A 366 7.25 10.22 12.90
N LEU A 367 6.34 9.36 13.37
CA LEU A 367 4.95 9.75 13.62
C LEU A 367 4.86 10.88 14.66
N GLY A 368 5.62 10.75 15.77
CA GLY A 368 5.67 11.78 16.81
C GLY A 368 6.11 13.13 16.27
N LEU A 369 7.15 13.15 15.46
CA LEU A 369 7.66 14.37 14.84
C LEU A 369 6.66 14.98 13.83
N PHE A 370 5.88 14.14 13.13
CA PHE A 370 4.94 14.63 12.13
C PHE A 370 3.61 15.09 12.73
N TYR A 371 3.07 14.33 13.68
CA TYR A 371 1.73 14.58 14.24
C TYR A 371 1.73 15.25 15.61
N GLY A 372 2.88 15.33 16.31
CA GLY A 372 2.95 15.84 17.67
C GLY A 372 2.31 17.21 17.86
N ASP A 373 2.60 18.16 16.97
CA ASP A 373 2.01 19.50 17.03
C ASP A 373 0.50 19.52 16.75
N LYS A 374 0.00 18.63 15.90
CA LYS A 374 -1.42 18.54 15.55
C LYS A 374 -2.26 18.12 16.77
N TYR A 375 -1.76 17.14 17.52
CA TYR A 375 -2.53 16.52 18.62
C TYR A 375 -2.24 17.15 19.99
N SER A 376 -1.05 17.74 20.22
CA SER A 376 -0.72 18.44 21.48
C SER A 376 -1.56 19.70 21.70
N ARG A 377 -1.85 20.47 20.63
CA ARG A 377 -2.68 21.69 20.71
C ARG A 377 -4.14 21.41 21.06
N SER A 378 -4.64 20.24 20.71
CA SER A 378 -6.02 19.84 21.02
C SER A 378 -6.21 19.44 22.48
N SER A 379 -5.16 19.06 23.19
CA SER A 379 -5.20 18.72 24.64
C SER A 379 -5.23 19.95 25.54
N SER A 380 -4.91 21.14 25.03
CA SER A 380 -4.89 22.40 25.79
C SER A 380 -6.22 23.20 25.71
N ALA A 381 -7.19 22.65 24.97
CA ALA A 381 -8.49 23.31 24.70
C ALA A 381 -9.68 22.64 25.38
N VAL A 382 -9.47 21.74 26.37
CA VAL A 382 -10.51 21.08 27.18
C VAL A 382 -10.38 21.48 28.63
#